data_dfed2c481a9712a80e72e08889d784b2
#
_entry.id   dfed2c481a9712a80e72e08889d784b2
#
_cell.length_a   1.000
_cell.length_b   1.000
_cell.length_c   1.000
_cell.angle_alpha   90.00
_cell.angle_beta   90.00
_cell.angle_gamma   90.00
#
_symmetry.space_group_name_H-M   'P 1'
#
loop_
_entity.id
_entity.type
_entity.pdbx_description
1 polymer ?
#
loop_
_entity_poly.entity_id
_entity_poly.type
_entity_poly.pdbx_seq_one_letter_code
_entity_poly.pdbx_strand_id
1 'polypeptide(L)'
;MYVPPPPRSVRVSLTDRCDLACIYCRPHRSDGYLEERLDERGWRSMMQGLVRAGVRRIRITGGEPLLYRRVVEMVGYVASIGFEDVALTTNGTRLGELAAPLKAAGLGRLTVSLDSLDAERFRRITRGGDLDKVLAGIDAAIAADFPELKLNCVVLRGENEDELVSLANWAWERGMTPRFIELMPIAEGAKIIDDHFVSAAQMRERLSPLLEPDEARVDPDRGPAKYVRARHDHRLRVGFITGTSDTFCNSCDRLRVAANGMLRPCLATDVGVSAKTPAQQGDASAIVDAIGKAWELKPDGTVWKGCTETTAADVSMRAIGG
;
A
#
# COMPACT_ATOMS: atom_id res chain seq x y z
N MET A 1 18.48 -14.49 18.77
CA MET A 1 17.68 -14.86 17.57
C MET A 1 16.48 -13.91 17.56
N TYR A 2 16.26 -13.16 16.47
CA TYR A 2 15.09 -12.25 16.35
C TYR A 2 13.81 -13.08 16.26
N VAL A 3 12.86 -12.82 17.14
CA VAL A 3 11.51 -13.41 17.10
C VAL A 3 10.55 -12.29 16.72
N PRO A 4 10.01 -12.28 15.50
CA PRO A 4 9.07 -11.23 15.11
C PRO A 4 7.77 -11.34 15.91
N PRO A 5 7.10 -10.21 16.21
CA PRO A 5 5.77 -10.24 16.81
C PRO A 5 4.80 -10.98 15.87
N PRO A 6 3.74 -11.61 16.36
CA PRO A 6 2.79 -12.33 15.50
C PRO A 6 2.18 -11.39 14.45
N PRO A 7 1.82 -11.89 13.25
CA PRO A 7 1.26 -11.05 12.19
C PRO A 7 -0.14 -10.56 12.58
N ARG A 8 -0.25 -9.29 12.92
CA ARG A 8 -1.54 -8.64 13.24
C ARG A 8 -2.15 -7.93 12.05
N SER A 9 -1.34 -7.63 11.04
CA SER A 9 -1.74 -6.88 9.85
C SER A 9 -1.39 -7.64 8.59
N VAL A 10 -2.29 -7.64 7.61
CA VAL A 10 -2.07 -8.25 6.31
C VAL A 10 -2.33 -7.25 5.18
N ARG A 11 -1.49 -7.30 4.14
CA ARG A 11 -1.79 -6.72 2.83
C ARG A 11 -2.17 -7.82 1.86
N VAL A 12 -3.28 -7.66 1.17
CA VAL A 12 -3.82 -8.65 0.25
C VAL A 12 -3.91 -8.05 -1.15
N SER A 13 -3.15 -8.61 -2.07
CA SER A 13 -3.22 -8.27 -3.49
C SER A 13 -4.32 -9.10 -4.14
N LEU A 14 -5.55 -8.57 -4.24
CA LEU A 14 -6.68 -9.30 -4.85
C LEU A 14 -6.45 -9.62 -6.32
N THR A 15 -5.64 -8.79 -6.99
CA THR A 15 -5.26 -8.94 -8.39
C THR A 15 -3.91 -8.29 -8.61
N ASP A 16 -3.13 -8.83 -9.53
CA ASP A 16 -1.90 -8.21 -10.02
C ASP A 16 -2.14 -7.30 -11.25
N ARG A 17 -3.39 -7.22 -11.74
CA ARG A 17 -3.76 -6.32 -12.84
C ARG A 17 -3.82 -4.88 -12.37
N CYS A 18 -3.33 -3.97 -13.20
CA CYS A 18 -3.39 -2.53 -12.99
C CYS A 18 -3.59 -1.82 -14.32
N ASP A 19 -4.41 -0.78 -14.32
CA ASP A 19 -4.64 0.10 -15.48
C ASP A 19 -3.54 1.16 -15.64
N LEU A 20 -2.70 1.38 -14.60
CA LEU A 20 -1.51 2.21 -14.65
C LEU A 20 -0.23 1.38 -14.75
N ALA A 21 0.87 2.06 -15.14
CA ALA A 21 2.20 1.45 -15.27
C ALA A 21 3.28 2.40 -14.70
N CYS A 22 3.08 2.85 -13.45
CA CYS A 22 3.96 3.83 -12.80
C CYS A 22 5.43 3.43 -12.88
N ILE A 23 6.30 4.42 -13.13
CA ILE A 23 7.74 4.23 -13.41
C ILE A 23 8.49 3.50 -12.31
N TYR A 24 8.04 3.62 -11.07
CA TYR A 24 8.64 2.99 -9.88
C TYR A 24 8.00 1.63 -9.51
N CYS A 25 6.92 1.24 -10.19
CA CYS A 25 6.13 0.07 -9.79
C CYS A 25 6.12 -1.03 -10.84
N ARG A 26 6.01 -0.66 -12.14
CA ARG A 26 5.89 -1.59 -13.24
C ARG A 26 6.73 -1.12 -14.43
N PRO A 27 7.66 -1.95 -14.94
CA PRO A 27 8.59 -1.51 -15.98
C PRO A 27 7.90 -1.20 -17.31
N HIS A 28 7.03 -2.11 -17.78
CA HIS A 28 6.31 -1.96 -19.03
C HIS A 28 4.88 -2.48 -18.93
N ARG A 29 3.99 -1.95 -19.78
CA ARG A 29 2.63 -2.48 -19.92
C ARG A 29 2.59 -3.89 -20.50
N SER A 30 3.60 -4.26 -21.26
CA SER A 30 3.78 -5.59 -21.86
C SER A 30 4.21 -6.67 -20.88
N ASP A 31 4.66 -6.30 -19.67
CA ASP A 31 5.02 -7.30 -18.68
C ASP A 31 3.83 -8.15 -18.32
N GLY A 32 4.03 -9.45 -18.41
CA GLY A 32 3.00 -10.44 -18.16
C GLY A 32 2.36 -10.29 -16.78
N TYR A 33 1.17 -10.80 -16.65
CA TYR A 33 0.49 -10.97 -15.36
C TYR A 33 0.71 -12.40 -14.88
N LEU A 34 0.41 -12.64 -13.60
CA LEU A 34 0.41 -13.99 -13.06
C LEU A 34 -0.51 -14.88 -13.90
N GLU A 35 -0.03 -16.07 -14.25
CA GLU A 35 -0.82 -17.05 -15.01
C GLU A 35 -2.05 -17.49 -14.22
N GLU A 36 -1.86 -17.71 -12.93
CA GLU A 36 -2.89 -18.20 -12.04
C GLU A 36 -3.14 -17.25 -10.88
N ARG A 37 -4.40 -17.13 -10.48
CA ARG A 37 -4.88 -16.35 -9.34
C ARG A 37 -5.83 -17.19 -8.51
N LEU A 38 -5.99 -16.81 -7.25
CA LEU A 38 -7.10 -17.36 -6.46
C LEU A 38 -8.43 -16.90 -7.06
N ASP A 39 -9.35 -17.84 -7.17
CA ASP A 39 -10.75 -17.55 -7.44
C ASP A 39 -11.46 -17.01 -6.19
N GLU A 40 -12.74 -16.71 -6.29
CA GLU A 40 -13.51 -16.17 -5.18
C GLU A 40 -13.54 -17.11 -3.98
N ARG A 41 -13.69 -18.42 -4.22
CA ARG A 41 -13.72 -19.43 -3.15
C ARG A 41 -12.38 -19.48 -2.43
N GLY A 42 -11.27 -19.48 -3.19
CA GLY A 42 -9.93 -19.45 -2.63
C GLY A 42 -9.68 -18.19 -1.81
N TRP A 43 -10.15 -17.03 -2.28
CA TRP A 43 -10.05 -15.79 -1.52
C TRP A 43 -10.85 -15.85 -0.21
N ARG A 44 -12.08 -16.32 -0.23
CA ARG A 44 -12.90 -16.47 0.99
C ARG A 44 -12.23 -17.38 2.01
N SER A 45 -11.69 -18.52 1.58
CA SER A 45 -10.96 -19.44 2.44
C SER A 45 -9.67 -18.80 2.99
N MET A 46 -8.92 -18.08 2.17
CA MET A 46 -7.73 -17.33 2.59
C MET A 46 -8.07 -16.32 3.70
N MET A 47 -9.14 -15.54 3.54
CA MET A 47 -9.56 -14.56 4.54
C MET A 47 -9.95 -15.21 5.87
N GLN A 48 -10.66 -16.36 5.81
CA GLN A 48 -10.98 -17.14 7.02
C GLN A 48 -9.72 -17.65 7.72
N GLY A 49 -8.76 -18.17 6.96
CA GLY A 49 -7.48 -18.63 7.49
C GLY A 49 -6.70 -17.49 8.18
N LEU A 50 -6.68 -16.31 7.58
CA LEU A 50 -6.05 -15.12 8.18
C LEU A 50 -6.68 -14.71 9.51
N VAL A 51 -8.03 -14.69 9.59
CA VAL A 51 -8.73 -14.38 10.85
C VAL A 51 -8.43 -15.44 11.91
N ARG A 52 -8.46 -16.74 11.55
CA ARG A 52 -8.11 -17.84 12.46
C ARG A 52 -6.65 -17.77 12.95
N ALA A 53 -5.74 -17.30 12.11
CA ALA A 53 -4.34 -17.06 12.49
C ALA A 53 -4.14 -15.83 13.38
N GLY A 54 -5.21 -15.12 13.77
CA GLY A 54 -5.15 -13.96 14.65
C GLY A 54 -4.85 -12.64 13.97
N VAL A 55 -4.90 -12.59 12.64
CA VAL A 55 -4.78 -11.31 11.90
C VAL A 55 -6.01 -10.44 12.16
N ARG A 56 -5.79 -9.19 12.58
CA ARG A 56 -6.84 -8.26 12.98
C ARG A 56 -7.11 -7.16 11.96
N ARG A 57 -6.10 -6.78 11.20
CA ARG A 57 -6.15 -5.65 10.27
C ARG A 57 -5.86 -6.12 8.86
N ILE A 58 -6.72 -5.75 7.92
CA ILE A 58 -6.53 -6.06 6.52
C ILE A 58 -6.44 -4.79 5.68
N ARG A 59 -5.48 -4.77 4.76
CA ARG A 59 -5.42 -3.79 3.69
C ARG A 59 -5.57 -4.47 2.35
N ILE A 60 -6.68 -4.21 1.71
CA ILE A 60 -6.96 -4.66 0.35
C ILE A 60 -6.18 -3.76 -0.62
N THR A 61 -5.45 -4.40 -1.51
CA THR A 61 -4.59 -3.76 -2.52
C THR A 61 -4.49 -4.70 -3.74
N GLY A 62 -3.48 -4.54 -4.56
CA GLY A 62 -3.27 -5.38 -5.73
C GLY A 62 -2.23 -4.74 -6.62
N GLY A 63 -2.37 -4.97 -7.93
CA GLY A 63 -2.05 -3.93 -8.89
C GLY A 63 -3.03 -2.78 -8.63
N GLU A 64 -4.24 -2.87 -9.18
CA GLU A 64 -5.35 -1.99 -8.79
C GLU A 64 -6.54 -2.84 -8.28
N PRO A 65 -6.88 -2.78 -6.98
CA PRO A 65 -7.92 -3.63 -6.40
C PRO A 65 -9.31 -3.38 -6.99
N LEU A 66 -9.59 -2.17 -7.48
CA LEU A 66 -10.87 -1.81 -8.09
C LEU A 66 -11.07 -2.46 -9.48
N LEU A 67 -10.05 -3.09 -10.04
CA LEU A 67 -10.17 -3.95 -11.22
C LEU A 67 -10.62 -5.39 -10.89
N TYR A 68 -10.61 -5.77 -9.62
CA TYR A 68 -11.19 -7.04 -9.20
C TYR A 68 -12.71 -6.96 -9.28
N ARG A 69 -13.32 -7.73 -10.20
CA ARG A 69 -14.72 -7.60 -10.59
C ARG A 69 -15.72 -7.62 -9.42
N ARG A 70 -15.39 -8.34 -8.34
CA ARG A 70 -16.24 -8.49 -7.16
C ARG A 70 -15.62 -7.81 -5.93
N VAL A 71 -14.98 -6.67 -6.12
CA VAL A 71 -14.29 -5.97 -5.01
C VAL A 71 -15.26 -5.53 -3.91
N VAL A 72 -16.44 -5.06 -4.26
CA VAL A 72 -17.45 -4.60 -3.29
C VAL A 72 -17.94 -5.76 -2.43
N GLU A 73 -18.29 -6.90 -3.06
CA GLU A 73 -18.71 -8.10 -2.34
C GLU A 73 -17.59 -8.68 -1.47
N MET A 74 -16.34 -8.61 -1.95
CA MET A 74 -15.19 -9.05 -1.17
C MET A 74 -14.95 -8.16 0.05
N VAL A 75 -15.08 -6.83 -0.09
CA VAL A 75 -15.03 -5.89 1.04
C VAL A 75 -16.13 -6.20 2.05
N GLY A 76 -17.37 -6.40 1.60
CA GLY A 76 -18.50 -6.76 2.45
C GLY A 76 -18.25 -8.07 3.22
N TYR A 77 -17.72 -9.07 2.52
CA TYR A 77 -17.35 -10.34 3.15
C TYR A 77 -16.26 -10.15 4.21
N VAL A 78 -15.18 -9.46 3.88
CA VAL A 78 -14.08 -9.17 4.81
C VAL A 78 -14.55 -8.40 6.04
N ALA A 79 -15.44 -7.42 5.87
CA ALA A 79 -15.99 -6.63 6.96
C ALA A 79 -16.87 -7.48 7.91
N SER A 80 -17.43 -8.61 7.42
CA SER A 80 -18.36 -9.46 8.19
C SER A 80 -17.68 -10.59 8.97
N ILE A 81 -16.42 -10.95 8.70
CA ILE A 81 -15.80 -12.17 9.21
C ILE A 81 -14.86 -11.99 10.40
N GLY A 82 -14.74 -10.78 10.94
CA GLY A 82 -14.02 -10.53 12.20
C GLY A 82 -12.69 -9.77 12.08
N PHE A 83 -12.39 -9.14 10.96
CA PHE A 83 -11.34 -8.11 10.92
C PHE A 83 -11.81 -6.85 11.66
N GLU A 84 -10.96 -6.33 12.54
CA GLU A 84 -11.23 -5.12 13.33
C GLU A 84 -11.07 -3.84 12.49
N ASP A 85 -10.27 -3.93 11.42
CA ASP A 85 -9.95 -2.79 10.56
C ASP A 85 -9.81 -3.23 9.11
N VAL A 86 -10.68 -2.71 8.26
CA VAL A 86 -10.71 -2.97 6.82
C VAL A 86 -10.33 -1.71 6.07
N ALA A 87 -9.20 -1.76 5.39
CA ALA A 87 -8.67 -0.65 4.61
C ALA A 87 -8.43 -1.05 3.15
N LEU A 88 -8.49 -0.07 2.24
CA LEU A 88 -8.19 -0.26 0.83
C LEU A 88 -7.21 0.82 0.35
N THR A 89 -6.30 0.45 -0.55
CA THR A 89 -5.43 1.39 -1.27
C THR A 89 -5.68 1.25 -2.76
N THR A 90 -5.93 2.36 -3.45
CA THR A 90 -6.27 2.42 -4.87
C THR A 90 -5.56 3.58 -5.57
N ASN A 91 -5.39 3.48 -6.88
CA ASN A 91 -4.95 4.58 -7.73
C ASN A 91 -6.09 5.60 -8.04
N GLY A 92 -7.31 5.33 -7.61
CA GLY A 92 -8.45 6.24 -7.70
C GLY A 92 -9.20 6.25 -9.03
N THR A 93 -8.68 5.67 -10.10
CA THR A 93 -9.25 5.75 -11.44
C THR A 93 -10.70 5.26 -11.56
N ARG A 94 -11.14 4.39 -10.65
CA ARG A 94 -12.49 3.80 -10.64
C ARG A 94 -13.31 4.17 -9.40
N LEU A 95 -12.83 5.07 -8.55
CA LEU A 95 -13.55 5.47 -7.35
C LEU A 95 -14.86 6.20 -7.64
N GLY A 96 -14.96 6.91 -8.76
CA GLY A 96 -16.19 7.62 -9.13
C GLY A 96 -17.43 6.74 -9.07
N GLU A 97 -17.31 5.47 -9.48
CA GLU A 97 -18.39 4.49 -9.48
C GLU A 97 -18.47 3.66 -8.20
N LEU A 98 -17.33 3.47 -7.51
CA LEU A 98 -17.20 2.45 -6.48
C LEU A 98 -17.10 3.01 -5.05
N ALA A 99 -16.88 4.32 -4.85
CA ALA A 99 -16.69 4.89 -3.52
C ALA A 99 -17.89 4.63 -2.59
N ALA A 100 -19.10 5.00 -2.99
CA ALA A 100 -20.30 4.78 -2.19
C ALA A 100 -20.61 3.29 -1.96
N PRO A 101 -20.58 2.39 -2.97
CA PRO A 101 -20.71 0.96 -2.76
C PRO A 101 -19.68 0.37 -1.78
N LEU A 102 -18.41 0.77 -1.86
CA LEU A 102 -17.37 0.30 -0.94
C LEU A 102 -17.61 0.76 0.49
N LYS A 103 -18.04 2.02 0.68
CA LYS A 103 -18.43 2.53 2.00
C LYS A 103 -19.60 1.73 2.57
N ALA A 104 -20.66 1.52 1.78
CA ALA A 104 -21.82 0.75 2.18
C ALA A 104 -21.48 -0.72 2.51
N ALA A 105 -20.48 -1.30 1.84
CA ALA A 105 -19.97 -2.63 2.12
C ALA A 105 -19.14 -2.74 3.42
N GLY A 106 -18.89 -1.63 4.13
CA GLY A 106 -18.16 -1.63 5.40
C GLY A 106 -16.67 -1.31 5.29
N LEU A 107 -16.22 -0.72 4.18
CA LEU A 107 -14.84 -0.21 4.09
C LEU A 107 -14.65 0.95 5.08
N GLY A 108 -13.77 0.74 6.08
CA GLY A 108 -13.52 1.73 7.14
C GLY A 108 -12.51 2.80 6.73
N ARG A 109 -11.49 2.46 5.95
CA ARG A 109 -10.39 3.37 5.60
C ARG A 109 -10.04 3.28 4.13
N LEU A 110 -9.92 4.43 3.49
CA LEU A 110 -9.53 4.54 2.09
C LEU A 110 -8.23 5.33 1.95
N THR A 111 -7.33 4.83 1.11
CA THR A 111 -6.12 5.54 0.71
C THR A 111 -6.10 5.65 -0.81
N VAL A 112 -5.92 6.86 -1.31
CA VAL A 112 -5.76 7.10 -2.75
C VAL A 112 -4.30 7.44 -3.02
N SER A 113 -3.73 6.85 -4.06
CA SER A 113 -2.38 7.17 -4.55
C SER A 113 -2.49 8.25 -5.61
N LEU A 114 -1.81 9.39 -5.37
CA LEU A 114 -1.75 10.52 -6.30
C LEU A 114 -0.37 11.17 -6.19
N ASP A 115 0.41 11.05 -7.27
CA ASP A 115 1.81 11.47 -7.25
C ASP A 115 2.02 12.91 -7.76
N SER A 116 1.02 13.52 -8.41
CA SER A 116 1.10 14.90 -8.91
C SER A 116 -0.29 15.50 -9.11
N LEU A 117 -0.40 16.83 -8.96
CA LEU A 117 -1.57 17.64 -9.33
C LEU A 117 -1.45 18.23 -10.74
N ASP A 118 -0.28 18.08 -11.38
CA ASP A 118 -0.06 18.46 -12.77
C ASP A 118 -0.39 17.28 -13.70
N ALA A 119 -1.27 17.49 -14.68
CA ALA A 119 -1.76 16.42 -15.55
C ALA A 119 -0.66 15.80 -16.44
N GLU A 120 0.33 16.58 -16.87
CA GLU A 120 1.41 16.06 -17.70
C GLU A 120 2.42 15.27 -16.87
N ARG A 121 2.77 15.75 -15.68
CA ARG A 121 3.61 15.02 -14.72
C ARG A 121 2.93 13.73 -14.28
N PHE A 122 1.65 13.79 -13.92
CA PHE A 122 0.88 12.60 -13.55
C PHE A 122 0.86 11.56 -14.67
N ARG A 123 0.60 12.00 -15.91
CA ARG A 123 0.63 11.12 -17.10
C ARG A 123 2.02 10.51 -17.31
N ARG A 124 3.10 11.27 -17.11
CA ARG A 124 4.47 10.80 -17.26
C ARG A 124 4.82 9.77 -16.19
N ILE A 125 4.58 10.07 -14.92
CA ILE A 125 4.87 9.18 -13.78
C ILE A 125 4.07 7.90 -13.89
N THR A 126 2.79 7.96 -14.25
CA THR A 126 1.88 6.81 -14.34
C THR A 126 1.89 6.12 -15.70
N ARG A 127 2.65 6.65 -16.66
CA ARG A 127 2.72 6.17 -18.06
C ARG A 127 1.34 6.10 -18.72
N GLY A 128 0.61 7.21 -18.65
CA GLY A 128 -0.65 7.43 -19.37
C GLY A 128 -1.90 7.42 -18.51
N GLY A 129 -1.78 7.67 -17.21
CA GLY A 129 -2.94 7.92 -16.33
C GLY A 129 -3.65 9.22 -16.68
N ASP A 130 -4.93 9.26 -16.34
CA ASP A 130 -5.84 10.40 -16.51
C ASP A 130 -6.09 11.00 -15.13
N LEU A 131 -5.52 12.20 -14.89
CA LEU A 131 -5.61 12.89 -13.60
C LEU A 131 -7.06 13.26 -13.26
N ASP A 132 -7.83 13.73 -14.24
CA ASP A 132 -9.22 14.16 -14.01
C ASP A 132 -10.09 13.03 -13.48
N LYS A 133 -9.88 11.79 -13.97
CA LYS A 133 -10.56 10.61 -13.42
C LYS A 133 -10.22 10.33 -11.97
N VAL A 134 -8.96 10.52 -11.59
CA VAL A 134 -8.52 10.32 -10.20
C VAL A 134 -9.09 11.39 -9.29
N LEU A 135 -9.08 12.66 -9.72
CA LEU A 135 -9.65 13.77 -8.97
C LEU A 135 -11.16 13.59 -8.77
N ALA A 136 -11.90 13.25 -9.84
CA ALA A 136 -13.32 12.92 -9.74
C ALA A 136 -13.58 11.72 -8.79
N GLY A 137 -12.69 10.73 -8.81
CA GLY A 137 -12.74 9.60 -7.88
C GLY A 137 -12.51 10.01 -6.42
N ILE A 138 -11.61 10.95 -6.17
CA ILE A 138 -11.38 11.52 -4.83
C ILE A 138 -12.60 12.30 -4.37
N ASP A 139 -13.21 13.13 -5.22
CA ASP A 139 -14.42 13.87 -4.90
C ASP A 139 -15.59 12.91 -4.55
N ALA A 140 -15.74 11.82 -5.28
CA ALA A 140 -16.71 10.78 -4.95
C ALA A 140 -16.41 10.09 -3.60
N ALA A 141 -15.13 9.88 -3.27
CA ALA A 141 -14.73 9.33 -1.98
C ALA A 141 -15.02 10.30 -0.82
N ILE A 142 -14.80 11.59 -1.02
CA ILE A 142 -15.16 12.65 -0.04
C ILE A 142 -16.69 12.66 0.17
N ALA A 143 -17.46 12.64 -0.92
CA ALA A 143 -18.94 12.61 -0.86
C ALA A 143 -19.47 11.35 -0.18
N ALA A 144 -18.75 10.22 -0.23
CA ALA A 144 -19.11 8.98 0.45
C ALA A 144 -18.78 9.01 1.96
N ASP A 145 -18.13 10.05 2.47
CA ASP A 145 -17.84 10.30 3.88
C ASP A 145 -17.11 9.13 4.56
N PHE A 146 -15.95 8.75 4.05
CA PHE A 146 -15.12 7.75 4.71
C PHE A 146 -14.56 8.29 6.04
N PRO A 147 -14.57 7.49 7.14
CA PRO A 147 -14.05 7.91 8.45
C PRO A 147 -12.58 8.31 8.42
N GLU A 148 -11.82 7.73 7.51
CA GLU A 148 -10.42 8.07 7.31
C GLU A 148 -10.06 8.00 5.82
N LEU A 149 -9.74 9.16 5.24
CA LEU A 149 -9.28 9.29 3.86
C LEU A 149 -7.84 9.79 3.84
N LYS A 150 -6.97 9.07 3.15
CA LYS A 150 -5.55 9.39 3.04
C LYS A 150 -5.12 9.55 1.59
N LEU A 151 -4.16 10.44 1.37
CA LEU A 151 -3.42 10.58 0.12
C LEU A 151 -2.04 9.95 0.28
N ASN A 152 -1.60 9.11 -0.64
CA ASN A 152 -0.22 8.64 -0.75
C ASN A 152 0.42 9.27 -1.98
N CYS A 153 1.66 9.73 -1.83
CA CYS A 153 2.49 10.20 -2.93
C CYS A 153 3.89 9.59 -2.79
N VAL A 154 4.35 8.89 -3.81
CA VAL A 154 5.77 8.50 -3.92
C VAL A 154 6.54 9.71 -4.45
N VAL A 155 7.52 10.17 -3.68
CA VAL A 155 8.28 11.37 -4.02
C VAL A 155 9.50 10.99 -4.85
N LEU A 156 9.60 11.63 -6.02
CA LEU A 156 10.63 11.35 -7.02
C LEU A 156 11.35 12.64 -7.38
N ARG A 157 12.68 12.64 -7.27
CA ARG A 157 13.54 13.75 -7.67
C ARG A 157 13.38 14.03 -9.16
N GLY A 158 13.26 15.31 -9.50
CA GLY A 158 13.09 15.75 -10.89
C GLY A 158 11.71 15.52 -11.48
N GLU A 159 10.79 14.85 -10.74
CA GLU A 159 9.44 14.59 -11.20
C GLU A 159 8.37 15.37 -10.40
N ASN A 160 8.30 15.20 -9.08
CA ASN A 160 7.23 15.79 -8.25
C ASN A 160 7.71 16.32 -6.89
N GLU A 161 9.00 16.35 -6.64
CA GLU A 161 9.55 16.79 -5.35
C GLU A 161 9.28 18.25 -5.01
N ASP A 162 8.93 19.07 -6.00
CA ASP A 162 8.55 20.47 -5.86
C ASP A 162 7.05 20.66 -5.53
N GLU A 163 6.23 19.62 -5.69
CA GLU A 163 4.78 19.67 -5.42
C GLU A 163 4.39 19.34 -3.96
N LEU A 164 5.32 18.99 -3.08
CA LEU A 164 5.02 18.54 -1.72
C LEU A 164 4.13 19.52 -0.94
N VAL A 165 4.41 20.82 -1.02
CA VAL A 165 3.64 21.86 -0.33
C VAL A 165 2.23 21.98 -0.91
N SER A 166 2.11 22.01 -2.23
CA SER A 166 0.81 22.10 -2.91
C SER A 166 -0.04 20.85 -2.67
N LEU A 167 0.55 19.65 -2.75
CA LEU A 167 -0.12 18.39 -2.44
C LEU A 167 -0.59 18.31 -0.98
N ALA A 168 0.22 18.80 -0.02
CA ALA A 168 -0.17 18.80 1.39
C ALA A 168 -1.38 19.72 1.63
N ASN A 169 -1.32 20.97 1.14
CA ASN A 169 -2.42 21.92 1.27
C ASN A 169 -3.69 21.42 0.56
N TRP A 170 -3.55 20.95 -0.68
CA TRP A 170 -4.67 20.42 -1.46
C TRP A 170 -5.37 19.24 -0.76
N ALA A 171 -4.59 18.35 -0.12
CA ALA A 171 -5.14 17.24 0.64
C ALA A 171 -5.85 17.71 1.92
N TRP A 172 -5.26 18.64 2.66
CA TRP A 172 -5.86 19.19 3.88
C TRP A 172 -7.18 19.93 3.63
N GLU A 173 -7.23 20.75 2.57
CA GLU A 173 -8.48 21.43 2.14
C GLU A 173 -9.64 20.45 1.88
N ARG A 174 -9.30 19.18 1.58
CA ARG A 174 -10.25 18.08 1.30
C ARG A 174 -10.44 17.12 2.46
N GLY A 175 -9.96 17.47 3.66
CA GLY A 175 -10.06 16.59 4.84
C GLY A 175 -9.21 15.32 4.76
N MET A 176 -8.26 15.25 3.83
CA MET A 176 -7.38 14.10 3.65
C MET A 176 -6.08 14.26 4.45
N THR A 177 -5.52 13.12 4.87
CA THR A 177 -4.17 13.11 5.46
C THR A 177 -3.14 12.76 4.37
N PRO A 178 -2.27 13.71 3.94
CA PRO A 178 -1.21 13.43 2.98
C PRO A 178 -0.11 12.59 3.62
N ARG A 179 0.45 11.65 2.84
CA ARG A 179 1.59 10.82 3.22
C ARG A 179 2.57 10.76 2.07
N PHE A 180 3.78 11.19 2.32
CA PHE A 180 4.89 11.14 1.37
C PHE A 180 5.74 9.91 1.62
N ILE A 181 6.07 9.20 0.56
CA ILE A 181 6.71 7.88 0.59
C ILE A 181 8.05 7.98 -0.11
N GLU A 182 9.11 7.53 0.54
CA GLU A 182 10.40 7.35 -0.11
C GLU A 182 10.34 6.28 -1.20
N LEU A 183 11.01 6.52 -2.30
CA LEU A 183 11.26 5.48 -3.30
C LEU A 183 12.01 4.33 -2.65
N MET A 184 11.53 3.11 -2.87
CA MET A 184 12.10 1.91 -2.26
C MET A 184 12.91 1.12 -3.30
N PRO A 185 14.07 0.54 -2.93
CA PRO A 185 14.90 -0.27 -3.81
C PRO A 185 14.30 -1.66 -4.03
N ILE A 186 13.14 -1.72 -4.70
CA ILE A 186 12.42 -2.97 -4.98
C ILE A 186 12.02 -2.95 -6.45
N ALA A 187 12.33 -4.02 -7.16
CA ALA A 187 12.00 -4.18 -8.57
C ALA A 187 12.36 -2.92 -9.38
N GLU A 188 11.40 -2.28 -10.02
CA GLU A 188 11.62 -1.08 -10.83
C GLU A 188 12.13 0.12 -10.03
N GLY A 189 11.75 0.23 -8.77
CA GLY A 189 12.27 1.28 -7.90
C GLY A 189 13.78 1.18 -7.71
N ALA A 190 14.34 -0.03 -7.67
CA ALA A 190 15.78 -0.25 -7.56
C ALA A 190 16.55 0.27 -8.78
N LYS A 191 15.95 0.22 -9.98
CA LYS A 191 16.58 0.66 -11.23
C LYS A 191 16.69 2.18 -11.37
N ILE A 192 15.84 2.90 -10.65
CA ILE A 192 15.74 4.37 -10.77
C ILE A 192 16.11 5.11 -9.47
N ILE A 193 16.50 4.37 -8.41
CA ILE A 193 16.68 4.97 -7.08
C ILE A 193 17.81 5.98 -7.04
N ASP A 194 18.90 5.73 -7.74
CA ASP A 194 20.08 6.61 -7.73
C ASP A 194 19.75 8.01 -8.28
N ASP A 195 18.90 8.07 -9.29
CA ASP A 195 18.52 9.34 -9.94
C ASP A 195 17.32 10.01 -9.27
N HIS A 196 16.36 9.22 -8.75
CA HIS A 196 15.06 9.75 -8.31
C HIS A 196 14.82 9.72 -6.79
N PHE A 197 15.76 9.28 -5.99
CA PHE A 197 15.56 9.19 -4.55
C PHE A 197 15.50 10.57 -3.87
N VAL A 198 14.47 10.77 -3.05
CA VAL A 198 14.32 11.90 -2.12
C VAL A 198 14.11 11.34 -0.72
N SER A 199 15.01 11.67 0.20
CA SER A 199 14.90 11.20 1.59
C SER A 199 13.80 11.92 2.36
N ALA A 200 13.29 11.28 3.42
CA ALA A 200 12.32 11.92 4.31
C ALA A 200 12.87 13.21 4.96
N ALA A 201 14.17 13.29 5.19
CA ALA A 201 14.80 14.51 5.68
C ALA A 201 14.64 15.67 4.68
N GLN A 202 14.91 15.41 3.40
CA GLN A 202 14.73 16.39 2.32
C GLN A 202 13.25 16.76 2.12
N MET A 203 12.33 15.79 2.23
CA MET A 203 10.89 16.07 2.17
C MET A 203 10.44 16.96 3.34
N ARG A 204 10.92 16.69 4.56
CA ARG A 204 10.63 17.50 5.76
C ARG A 204 11.19 18.91 5.65
N GLU A 205 12.38 19.07 5.09
CA GLU A 205 12.98 20.38 4.84
C GLU A 205 12.09 21.21 3.91
N ARG A 206 11.65 20.65 2.78
CA ARG A 206 10.73 21.32 1.85
C ARG A 206 9.38 21.68 2.48
N LEU A 207 8.89 20.84 3.37
CA LEU A 207 7.62 21.04 4.10
C LEU A 207 7.78 21.86 5.39
N SER A 208 9.00 22.29 5.75
CA SER A 208 9.27 23.04 6.99
C SER A 208 8.44 24.32 7.16
N PRO A 209 8.05 25.05 6.10
CA PRO A 209 7.15 26.20 6.27
C PRO A 209 5.76 25.82 6.80
N LEU A 210 5.30 24.62 6.54
CA LEU A 210 3.97 24.12 6.94
C LEU A 210 3.99 23.34 8.25
N LEU A 211 5.11 22.70 8.61
CA LEU A 211 5.17 21.71 9.68
C LEU A 211 5.88 22.26 10.94
N GLU A 212 5.45 21.73 12.08
CA GLU A 212 6.17 21.96 13.33
C GLU A 212 7.60 21.38 13.26
N PRO A 213 8.54 21.95 14.02
CA PRO A 213 9.93 21.46 14.09
C PRO A 213 10.06 20.13 14.83
N ASP A 214 8.97 19.62 15.40
CA ASP A 214 8.94 18.41 16.21
C ASP A 214 9.38 17.16 15.47
N GLU A 215 9.86 16.16 16.24
CA GLU A 215 10.13 14.83 15.70
C GLU A 215 8.85 14.16 15.22
N ALA A 216 8.98 13.49 14.08
CA ALA A 216 7.87 12.71 13.51
C ALA A 216 7.54 11.51 14.43
N ARG A 217 6.26 11.37 14.83
CA ARG A 217 5.77 10.32 15.73
C ARG A 217 5.08 9.21 14.96
N VAL A 218 5.35 7.97 15.36
CA VAL A 218 4.60 6.81 14.87
C VAL A 218 3.22 6.80 15.54
N ASP A 219 2.18 6.59 14.72
CA ASP A 219 0.85 6.32 15.23
C ASP A 219 0.78 4.81 15.56
N PRO A 220 0.73 4.41 16.82
CA PRO A 220 0.64 3.00 17.19
C PRO A 220 -0.52 2.34 16.47
N ASP A 221 -0.32 1.13 15.99
CA ASP A 221 -1.34 0.34 15.30
C ASP A 221 -1.82 0.83 13.92
N ARG A 222 -1.27 1.93 13.37
CA ARG A 222 -1.73 2.51 12.10
C ARG A 222 -0.76 2.42 10.92
N GLY A 223 0.27 1.61 11.03
CA GLY A 223 1.23 1.35 9.94
C GLY A 223 2.53 2.16 10.06
N PRO A 224 3.38 2.21 9.01
CA PRO A 224 4.77 2.67 9.12
C PRO A 224 4.95 4.17 9.04
N ALA A 225 3.89 4.93 8.79
CA ALA A 225 4.02 6.38 8.63
C ALA A 225 4.34 7.07 9.97
N LYS A 226 5.35 7.92 9.96
CA LYS A 226 5.68 8.84 11.04
C LYS A 226 5.02 10.19 10.73
N TYR A 227 4.28 10.76 11.68
CA TYR A 227 3.48 11.97 11.45
C TYR A 227 4.06 13.19 12.12
N VAL A 228 4.03 14.32 11.42
CA VAL A 228 4.36 15.67 11.92
C VAL A 228 3.12 16.54 11.79
N ARG A 229 2.82 17.37 12.80
CA ARG A 229 1.67 18.28 12.82
C ARG A 229 1.92 19.52 11.97
N ALA A 230 0.84 20.09 11.45
CA ALA A 230 0.89 21.39 10.78
C ALA A 230 0.98 22.52 11.83
N ARG A 231 1.72 23.61 11.52
CA ARG A 231 1.92 24.79 12.40
C ARG A 231 0.63 25.55 12.65
N HIS A 232 -0.22 25.66 11.63
CA HIS A 232 -1.41 26.51 11.70
C HIS A 232 -2.64 25.78 12.26
N ASP A 233 -2.66 24.45 12.22
CA ASP A 233 -3.75 23.63 12.78
C ASP A 233 -3.21 22.26 13.19
N HIS A 234 -3.12 22.00 14.48
CA HIS A 234 -2.58 20.75 15.05
C HIS A 234 -3.44 19.51 14.77
N ARG A 235 -4.66 19.67 14.26
CA ARG A 235 -5.50 18.57 13.79
C ARG A 235 -5.00 18.03 12.45
N LEU A 236 -4.33 18.89 11.68
CA LEU A 236 -3.73 18.54 10.40
C LEU A 236 -2.33 17.95 10.61
N ARG A 237 -1.95 17.02 9.78
CA ARG A 237 -0.64 16.35 9.85
C ARG A 237 -0.20 15.86 8.49
N VAL A 238 1.11 15.68 8.34
CA VAL A 238 1.74 15.00 7.20
C VAL A 238 2.38 13.72 7.70
N GLY A 239 2.20 12.63 6.98
CA GLY A 239 2.88 11.36 7.24
C GLY A 239 4.09 11.16 6.32
N PHE A 240 5.16 10.58 6.86
CA PHE A 240 6.34 10.15 6.11
C PHE A 240 6.49 8.64 6.21
N ILE A 241 6.66 7.96 5.07
CA ILE A 241 6.93 6.52 5.02
C ILE A 241 8.36 6.33 4.56
N THR A 242 9.23 6.05 5.52
CA THR A 242 10.68 5.99 5.38
C THR A 242 11.13 4.56 5.12
N GLY A 243 10.86 4.05 3.91
CA GLY A 243 11.19 2.67 3.56
C GLY A 243 12.67 2.43 3.28
N THR A 244 13.45 3.49 3.06
CA THR A 244 14.84 3.44 2.59
C THR A 244 15.81 4.07 3.58
N SER A 245 15.60 5.32 4.00
CA SER A 245 16.56 6.04 4.86
C SER A 245 16.44 5.67 6.35
N ASP A 246 15.25 5.35 6.83
CA ASP A 246 14.97 5.04 8.24
C ASP A 246 13.90 3.93 8.32
N THR A 247 14.35 2.70 8.22
CA THR A 247 13.49 1.53 8.09
C THR A 247 12.71 1.23 9.39
N PHE A 248 11.46 0.83 9.23
CA PHE A 248 10.53 0.46 10.30
C PHE A 248 10.43 -1.08 10.52
N CYS A 249 11.47 -1.82 10.17
CA CYS A 249 11.46 -3.29 10.14
C CYS A 249 11.29 -3.92 11.51
N ASN A 250 11.89 -3.36 12.54
CA ASN A 250 11.85 -3.92 13.90
C ASN A 250 10.46 -4.00 14.53
N SER A 251 9.52 -3.15 14.09
CA SER A 251 8.13 -3.14 14.54
C SER A 251 7.15 -3.66 13.49
N CYS A 252 7.64 -4.26 12.41
CA CYS A 252 6.81 -4.67 11.28
C CYS A 252 6.04 -5.96 11.58
N ASP A 253 4.74 -5.86 11.79
CA ASP A 253 3.78 -6.95 12.00
C ASP A 253 3.04 -7.39 10.73
N ARG A 254 3.51 -6.98 9.54
CA ARG A 254 2.79 -7.14 8.28
C ARG A 254 3.16 -8.41 7.53
N LEU A 255 2.14 -9.18 7.19
CA LEU A 255 2.19 -10.27 6.21
C LEU A 255 1.63 -9.76 4.87
N ARG A 256 2.02 -10.39 3.78
CA ARG A 256 1.49 -10.11 2.43
C ARG A 256 0.94 -11.39 1.82
N VAL A 257 -0.17 -11.25 1.09
CA VAL A 257 -0.77 -12.33 0.29
C VAL A 257 -0.83 -11.84 -1.15
N ALA A 258 -0.11 -12.50 -2.02
CA ALA A 258 -0.13 -12.24 -3.46
C ALA A 258 -1.41 -12.80 -4.12
N ALA A 259 -1.73 -12.33 -5.32
CA ALA A 259 -2.96 -12.73 -6.03
C ALA A 259 -3.04 -14.24 -6.33
N ASN A 260 -1.92 -14.94 -6.37
CA ASN A 260 -1.85 -16.39 -6.53
C ASN A 260 -1.84 -17.19 -5.23
N GLY A 261 -2.06 -16.53 -4.07
CA GLY A 261 -2.06 -17.20 -2.78
C GLY A 261 -0.68 -17.41 -2.14
N MET A 262 0.39 -16.82 -2.70
CA MET A 262 1.70 -16.82 -2.07
C MET A 262 1.70 -15.90 -0.85
N LEU A 263 2.12 -16.43 0.29
CA LEU A 263 2.31 -15.71 1.56
C LEU A 263 3.75 -15.22 1.62
N ARG A 264 3.97 -13.90 1.79
CA ARG A 264 5.28 -13.29 1.88
C ARG A 264 5.44 -12.52 3.19
N PRO A 265 6.48 -12.80 3.98
CA PRO A 265 6.71 -12.14 5.27
C PRO A 265 7.25 -10.72 5.11
N CYS A 266 7.90 -10.43 3.99
CA CYS A 266 8.56 -9.15 3.74
C CYS A 266 8.36 -8.69 2.30
N LEU A 267 8.46 -7.38 2.08
CA LEU A 267 8.44 -6.73 0.77
C LEU A 267 9.79 -6.87 0.05
N ALA A 268 10.88 -6.89 0.82
CA ALA A 268 12.25 -6.84 0.31
C ALA A 268 12.84 -8.23 0.00
N THR A 269 12.04 -9.30 0.05
CA THR A 269 12.54 -10.66 -0.21
C THR A 269 11.60 -11.42 -1.12
N ASP A 270 12.15 -12.35 -1.91
CA ASP A 270 11.40 -13.25 -2.79
C ASP A 270 10.93 -14.52 -2.09
N VAL A 271 11.36 -14.73 -0.84
CA VAL A 271 10.94 -15.91 -0.07
C VAL A 271 9.45 -15.84 0.33
N GLY A 272 8.83 -16.99 0.34
CA GLY A 272 7.44 -17.11 0.74
C GLY A 272 6.96 -18.55 0.77
N VAL A 273 5.72 -18.75 1.22
CA VAL A 273 5.05 -20.04 1.31
C VAL A 273 3.74 -19.99 0.52
N SER A 274 3.51 -20.95 -0.35
CA SER A 274 2.27 -21.01 -1.10
C SER A 274 1.14 -21.58 -0.24
N ALA A 275 0.06 -20.83 -0.11
CA ALA A 275 -1.21 -21.28 0.46
C ALA A 275 -2.29 -21.44 -0.61
N LYS A 276 -1.90 -21.52 -1.91
CA LYS A 276 -2.83 -21.65 -3.03
C LYS A 276 -3.70 -22.91 -2.91
N THR A 277 -3.07 -24.07 -2.80
CA THR A 277 -3.79 -25.35 -2.73
C THR A 277 -4.74 -25.41 -1.53
N PRO A 278 -4.31 -25.14 -0.28
CA PRO A 278 -5.24 -25.11 0.84
C PRO A 278 -6.37 -24.09 0.68
N ALA A 279 -6.10 -22.92 0.09
CA ALA A 279 -7.13 -21.92 -0.16
C ALA A 279 -8.19 -22.43 -1.15
N GLN A 280 -7.79 -23.06 -2.25
CA GLN A 280 -8.69 -23.64 -3.25
C GLN A 280 -9.51 -24.82 -2.69
N GLN A 281 -8.92 -25.60 -1.79
CA GLN A 281 -9.58 -26.72 -1.13
C GLN A 281 -10.49 -26.30 0.02
N GLY A 282 -10.38 -25.06 0.53
CA GLY A 282 -11.15 -24.59 1.68
C GLY A 282 -10.56 -25.03 3.02
N ASP A 283 -9.30 -25.46 3.05
CA ASP A 283 -8.64 -25.95 4.26
C ASP A 283 -8.02 -24.77 5.04
N ALA A 284 -8.84 -24.20 5.93
CA ALA A 284 -8.43 -23.09 6.76
C ALA A 284 -7.33 -23.46 7.77
N SER A 285 -7.23 -24.72 8.20
CA SER A 285 -6.15 -25.17 9.11
C SER A 285 -4.81 -25.16 8.40
N ALA A 286 -4.74 -25.75 7.22
CA ALA A 286 -3.53 -25.72 6.40
C ALA A 286 -3.11 -24.29 5.97
N ILE A 287 -4.07 -23.36 5.84
CA ILE A 287 -3.74 -21.94 5.62
C ILE A 287 -3.08 -21.36 6.87
N VAL A 288 -3.57 -21.62 8.07
CA VAL A 288 -2.94 -21.17 9.33
C VAL A 288 -1.51 -21.70 9.45
N ASP A 289 -1.30 -22.98 9.16
CA ASP A 289 0.05 -23.58 9.17
C ASP A 289 0.98 -22.90 8.15
N ALA A 290 0.47 -22.62 6.96
CA ALA A 290 1.24 -21.91 5.93
C ALA A 290 1.60 -20.47 6.35
N ILE A 291 0.69 -19.78 7.06
CA ILE A 291 0.94 -18.45 7.64
C ILE A 291 2.07 -18.52 8.67
N GLY A 292 2.02 -19.51 9.57
CA GLY A 292 3.08 -19.74 10.57
C GLY A 292 4.44 -19.93 9.89
N LYS A 293 4.54 -20.85 8.94
CA LYS A 293 5.75 -21.11 8.16
C LYS A 293 6.26 -19.90 7.42
N ALA A 294 5.36 -19.13 6.79
CA ALA A 294 5.77 -17.89 6.11
C ALA A 294 6.28 -16.85 7.10
N TRP A 295 5.71 -16.79 8.30
CA TRP A 295 6.13 -15.82 9.32
C TRP A 295 7.49 -16.16 9.93
N GLU A 296 7.85 -17.42 10.07
CA GLU A 296 9.18 -17.87 10.49
C GLU A 296 10.29 -17.39 9.54
N LEU A 297 9.96 -17.16 8.26
CA LEU A 297 10.88 -16.63 7.25
C LEU A 297 11.02 -15.10 7.31
N LYS A 298 10.40 -14.41 8.29
CA LYS A 298 10.44 -12.94 8.36
C LYS A 298 11.85 -12.46 8.70
N PRO A 299 12.49 -11.68 7.79
CA PRO A 299 13.84 -11.19 8.01
C PRO A 299 13.83 -10.08 9.07
N ASP A 300 14.99 -9.86 9.66
CA ASP A 300 15.28 -8.65 10.40
C ASP A 300 15.47 -7.44 9.45
N GLY A 301 15.63 -6.24 10.01
CA GLY A 301 15.75 -5.01 9.22
C GLY A 301 17.05 -4.90 8.40
N THR A 302 18.00 -5.82 8.54
CA THR A 302 19.29 -5.76 7.85
C THR A 302 19.16 -6.03 6.36
N VAL A 303 18.11 -6.75 5.94
CA VAL A 303 17.81 -7.04 4.54
C VAL A 303 17.73 -5.79 3.66
N TRP A 304 17.30 -4.66 4.21
CA TRP A 304 17.20 -3.39 3.48
C TRP A 304 18.54 -2.67 3.28
N LYS A 305 19.49 -2.90 4.18
CA LYS A 305 20.81 -2.24 4.13
C LYS A 305 21.72 -2.74 3.00
N GLY A 306 21.40 -3.89 2.45
CA GLY A 306 22.13 -4.51 1.34
C GLY A 306 21.38 -4.52 0.01
N CYS A 307 20.18 -3.89 -0.07
CA CYS A 307 19.44 -3.84 -1.31
C CYS A 307 20.13 -2.89 -2.30
N THR A 308 20.79 -3.48 -3.26
CA THR A 308 21.31 -2.84 -4.48
C THR A 308 20.46 -3.33 -5.65
N GLU A 309 20.66 -2.76 -6.85
CA GLU A 309 19.95 -3.21 -8.07
C GLU A 309 20.09 -4.76 -8.28
N THR A 310 21.23 -5.31 -7.95
CA THR A 310 21.52 -6.76 -8.11
C THR A 310 20.96 -7.65 -7.01
N THR A 311 20.56 -7.09 -5.87
CA THR A 311 20.06 -7.84 -4.70
C THR A 311 18.62 -7.47 -4.32
N ALA A 312 18.02 -6.54 -5.04
CA ALA A 312 16.62 -6.15 -4.84
C ALA A 312 15.69 -7.34 -5.17
N ALA A 313 14.61 -7.46 -4.39
CA ALA A 313 13.57 -8.44 -4.70
C ALA A 313 13.01 -8.17 -6.11
N ASP A 314 13.04 -9.18 -6.97
CA ASP A 314 12.60 -9.06 -8.38
C ASP A 314 11.07 -9.11 -8.53
N VAL A 315 10.37 -9.19 -7.42
CA VAL A 315 8.90 -9.25 -7.42
C VAL A 315 8.31 -7.86 -7.60
N SER A 316 7.62 -7.66 -8.70
CA SER A 316 6.88 -6.42 -8.97
C SER A 316 5.97 -6.05 -7.79
N MET A 317 6.00 -4.77 -7.39
CA MET A 317 5.14 -4.22 -6.34
C MET A 317 3.65 -4.54 -6.54
N ARG A 318 3.16 -4.59 -7.78
CA ARG A 318 1.78 -4.95 -8.13
C ARG A 318 1.40 -6.39 -7.75
N ALA A 319 2.36 -7.31 -7.78
CA ALA A 319 2.09 -8.72 -7.48
C ALA A 319 1.93 -8.98 -5.99
N ILE A 320 2.52 -8.15 -5.15
CA ILE A 320 2.59 -8.33 -3.69
C ILE A 320 1.86 -7.24 -2.90
N GLY A 321 1.18 -6.36 -3.58
CA GLY A 321 0.41 -5.27 -2.99
C GLY A 321 1.30 -4.13 -2.49
N GLY A 322 1.59 -3.23 -3.35
CA GLY A 322 2.33 -1.99 -3.09
C GLY A 322 1.63 -1.05 -2.13
#